data_381504ecc5632deb80e0331b357c5376
#
_entry.id   381504ecc5632deb80e0331b357c5376
#
_cell.length_a   1.000
_cell.length_b   1.000
_cell.length_c   1.000
_cell.angle_alpha   90.00
_cell.angle_beta   90.00
_cell.angle_gamma   90.00
#
_symmetry.space_group_name_H-M   'P 1'
#
loop_
_entity.id
_entity.type
_entity.pdbx_description
1 polymer ?
#
loop_
_entity_poly.entity_id
_entity_poly.type
_entity_poly.pdbx_seq_one_letter_code
_entity_poly.pdbx_strand_id
1 'polypeptide(L)' 'MRDLKRAAPDETVMPVTGSEIRWLRERAKMSQAVFARHLRLTADHVSKLEREEKRPTGPALVLLNLIRRKGIEVIL' A
#
# COMPACT_ATOMS: atom_id res chain seq x y z
N MET A 1 3.11 30.16 3.13
CA MET A 1 2.99 29.55 3.26
C MET A 1 2.17 28.66 3.12
N ARG A 2 1.63 28.32 3.16
CA ARG A 2 0.70 27.54 3.11
C ARG A 2 0.68 26.68 2.01
N ASP A 3 1.21 26.94 1.11
CA ASP A 3 1.08 26.26 -0.02
C ASP A 3 1.68 24.99 0.10
N LEU A 4 2.74 24.94 0.62
CA LEU A 4 3.37 23.77 0.68
C LEU A 4 2.64 22.77 1.36
N LYS A 5 2.05 23.11 2.34
CA LYS A 5 1.48 22.12 3.06
C LYS A 5 0.45 21.45 2.38
N ARG A 6 -0.24 22.06 1.66
CA ARG A 6 -1.31 21.42 1.17
C ARG A 6 -0.99 20.56 0.12
N ALA A 7 -0.14 20.82 -0.58
CA ALA A 7 -0.01 20.06 -1.73
C ALA A 7 0.42 18.68 -1.46
N ALA A 8 1.43 18.54 -0.78
CA ALA A 8 2.02 17.28 -0.68
C ALA A 8 1.23 16.17 -0.10
N PRO A 9 0.71 16.27 1.04
CA PRO A 9 0.07 15.12 1.66
C PRO A 9 -1.04 14.56 0.85
N ASP A 10 -1.83 15.38 0.28
CA ASP A 10 -2.97 14.90 -0.44
C ASP A 10 -2.63 14.18 -1.68
N GLU A 11 -1.55 14.56 -2.30
CA GLU A 11 -1.18 13.94 -3.54
C GLU A 11 -0.61 12.56 -3.34
N THR A 12 -0.16 12.25 -2.14
CA THR A 12 0.50 10.99 -1.94
C THR A 12 -0.39 9.90 -1.39
N VAL A 13 -1.57 10.23 -0.92
CA VAL A 13 -2.42 9.23 -0.30
C VAL A 13 -3.72 9.10 -1.06
N MET A 14 -3.80 8.08 -1.88
CA MET A 14 -4.97 7.82 -2.69
C MET A 14 -5.51 6.44 -2.40
N PRO A 15 -6.79 6.20 -2.63
CA PRO A 15 -7.35 4.88 -2.40
C PRO A 15 -6.63 3.85 -3.26
N VAL A 16 -6.48 2.66 -2.72
CA VAL A 16 -5.84 1.57 -3.43
C VAL A 16 -6.81 0.38 -3.39
N THR A 17 -7.14 -0.14 -4.56
CA THR A 17 -8.10 -1.25 -4.65
C THR A 17 -7.42 -2.57 -4.35
N GLY A 18 -8.22 -3.58 -4.07
CA GLY A 18 -7.69 -4.92 -3.84
C GLY A 18 -6.93 -5.45 -5.03
N SER A 19 -7.41 -5.17 -6.23
CA SER A 19 -6.71 -5.59 -7.45
C SER A 19 -5.35 -4.95 -7.57
N GLU A 20 -5.26 -3.67 -7.20
CA GLU A 20 -3.99 -2.98 -7.24
C GLU A 20 -3.03 -3.54 -6.21
N ILE A 21 -3.52 -3.86 -5.02
CA ILE A 21 -2.68 -4.44 -3.98
C ILE A 21 -2.10 -5.76 -4.46
N ARG A 22 -2.95 -6.61 -5.07
CA ARG A 22 -2.48 -7.87 -5.57
C ARG A 22 -1.45 -7.66 -6.68
N TRP A 23 -1.71 -6.74 -7.58
CA TRP A 23 -0.80 -6.47 -8.67
C TRP A 23 0.56 -5.98 -8.15
N LEU A 24 0.55 -5.09 -7.17
CA LEU A 24 1.79 -4.60 -6.59
C LEU A 24 2.57 -5.75 -5.93
N ARG A 25 1.86 -6.62 -5.24
CA ARG A 25 2.48 -7.76 -4.59
C ARG A 25 3.08 -8.74 -5.60
N GLU A 26 2.31 -9.07 -6.62
CA GLU A 26 2.78 -10.00 -7.63
C GLU A 26 3.94 -9.43 -8.41
N ARG A 27 3.90 -8.15 -8.69
CA ARG A 27 4.99 -7.50 -9.38
C ARG A 27 6.27 -7.54 -8.54
N ALA A 28 6.14 -7.48 -7.23
CA ALA A 28 7.28 -7.61 -6.34
C ALA A 28 7.69 -9.07 -6.12
N LYS A 29 6.93 -10.02 -6.69
CA LYS A 29 7.21 -11.44 -6.57
C LYS A 29 7.19 -11.91 -5.14
N MET A 30 6.23 -11.43 -4.37
CA MET A 30 6.12 -11.77 -2.96
C MET A 30 4.83 -12.53 -2.69
N SER A 31 4.90 -13.45 -1.71
CA SER A 31 3.70 -14.10 -1.20
C SER A 31 2.93 -13.08 -0.36
N GLN A 32 1.68 -13.41 -0.02
CA GLN A 32 0.90 -12.54 0.85
C GLN A 32 1.60 -12.39 2.21
N ALA A 33 2.19 -13.45 2.72
CA ALA A 33 2.84 -13.38 4.02
C ALA A 33 4.07 -12.47 4.00
N VAL A 34 4.88 -12.56 2.96
CA VAL A 34 6.06 -11.73 2.86
C VAL A 34 5.68 -10.27 2.66
N PHE A 35 4.72 -10.03 1.77
CA PHE A 35 4.26 -8.67 1.51
C PHE A 35 3.68 -8.05 2.78
N ALA A 36 2.91 -8.86 3.52
CA ALA A 36 2.30 -8.39 4.76
C ALA A 36 3.36 -7.94 5.77
N ARG A 37 4.46 -8.67 5.86
CA ARG A 37 5.50 -8.28 6.80
C ARG A 37 6.05 -6.89 6.50
N HIS A 38 6.23 -6.59 5.23
CA HIS A 38 6.74 -5.27 4.85
C HIS A 38 5.73 -4.17 5.16
N LEU A 39 4.45 -4.50 5.19
CA LEU A 39 3.41 -3.53 5.51
C LEU A 39 3.04 -3.53 6.98
N ARG A 40 3.70 -4.38 7.79
CA ARG A 40 3.38 -4.55 9.21
C ARG A 40 1.97 -5.05 9.41
N LEU A 41 1.54 -5.95 8.52
CA LEU A 41 0.21 -6.57 8.58
C LEU A 41 0.38 -8.07 8.63
N THR A 42 -0.72 -8.78 8.83
CA THR A 42 -0.71 -10.24 8.76
C THR A 42 -1.08 -10.66 7.34
N ALA A 43 -0.73 -11.90 7.00
CA ALA A 43 -1.08 -12.44 5.69
C ALA A 43 -2.60 -12.47 5.52
N ASP A 44 -3.33 -12.78 6.58
CA ASP A 44 -4.79 -12.78 6.53
C ASP A 44 -5.34 -11.40 6.21
N HIS A 45 -4.73 -10.37 6.78
CA HIS A 45 -5.18 -9.00 6.53
C HIS A 45 -4.93 -8.63 5.05
N VAL A 46 -3.77 -8.99 4.51
CA VAL A 46 -3.48 -8.74 3.11
C VAL A 46 -4.47 -9.48 2.22
N SER A 47 -4.78 -10.73 2.57
CA SER A 47 -5.76 -11.49 1.81
C SER A 47 -7.12 -10.79 1.80
N LYS A 48 -7.54 -10.26 2.94
CA LYS A 48 -8.82 -9.56 3.01
C LYS A 48 -8.80 -8.25 2.23
N LEU A 49 -7.67 -7.57 2.22
CA LEU A 49 -7.54 -6.36 1.43
C LEU A 49 -7.65 -6.67 -0.07
N GLU A 50 -7.01 -7.75 -0.50
CA GLU A 50 -7.05 -8.12 -1.91
C GLU A 50 -8.44 -8.56 -2.36
N ARG A 51 -9.21 -9.15 -1.44
CA ARG A 51 -10.58 -9.55 -1.75
C ARG A 51 -11.59 -8.44 -1.51
N GLU A 52 -11.11 -7.27 -1.11
CA GLU A 52 -11.97 -6.11 -0.84
C GLU A 52 -12.91 -6.32 0.34
N GLU A 53 -12.54 -7.20 1.25
CA GLU A 53 -13.28 -7.38 2.49
C GLU A 53 -12.88 -6.34 3.52
N LYS A 54 -11.72 -5.73 3.32
CA LYS A 54 -11.26 -4.62 4.14
C LYS A 54 -10.60 -3.62 3.24
N ARG A 55 -10.49 -2.39 3.68
CA ARG A 55 -9.79 -1.35 2.93
C ARG A 55 -8.56 -0.94 3.68
N PRO A 56 -7.46 -0.65 2.98
CA PRO A 56 -6.26 -0.21 3.65
C PRO A 56 -6.47 1.18 4.25
N THR A 57 -5.95 1.38 5.43
CA THR A 57 -6.04 2.67 6.12
C THR A 57 -4.73 2.96 6.79
N GLY A 58 -4.56 4.21 7.23
CA GLY A 58 -3.42 4.60 8.02
C GLY A 58 -2.08 4.31 7.37
N PRO A 59 -1.12 3.82 8.15
CA PRO A 59 0.23 3.60 7.63
C PRO A 59 0.27 2.64 6.46
N ALA A 60 -0.57 1.61 6.45
CA ALA A 60 -0.59 0.67 5.35
C ALA A 60 -0.96 1.35 4.05
N LEU A 61 -1.94 2.26 4.09
CA LEU A 61 -2.35 2.98 2.90
C LEU A 61 -1.22 3.88 2.40
N VAL A 62 -0.52 4.52 3.30
CA VAL A 62 0.61 5.37 2.92
C VAL A 62 1.70 4.53 2.25
N LEU A 63 2.03 3.38 2.84
CA LEU A 63 3.06 2.52 2.28
C LEU A 63 2.65 2.00 0.90
N LEU A 64 1.40 1.62 0.73
CA LEU A 64 0.92 1.15 -0.55
C LEU A 64 1.01 2.24 -1.61
N ASN A 65 0.73 3.48 -1.24
CA ASN A 65 0.88 4.58 -2.17
C ASN A 65 2.33 4.80 -2.57
N LEU A 66 3.25 4.65 -1.62
CA LEU A 66 4.66 4.78 -1.92
C LEU A 66 5.11 3.68 -2.86
N ILE A 67 4.69 2.45 -2.61
CA ILE A 67 5.05 1.32 -3.46
C ILE A 67 4.50 1.53 -4.85
N ARG A 68 3.28 2.04 -4.97
CA ARG A 68 2.68 2.24 -6.28
C ARG A 68 3.46 3.27 -7.09
N ARG A 69 3.96 4.30 -6.43
CA ARG A 69 4.67 5.36 -7.12
C ARG A 69 6.14 5.05 -7.36
N LYS A 70 6.78 4.36 -6.46
CA LYS A 70 8.22 4.19 -6.52
C LYS A 70 8.71 2.74 -6.54
N GLY A 71 7.80 1.80 -6.38
CA GLY A 71 8.18 0.40 -6.36
C GLY A 71 8.44 -0.10 -4.96
N ILE A 72 8.50 -1.42 -4.82
CA ILE A 72 8.65 -2.04 -3.50
C ILE A 72 9.98 -1.71 -2.84
N GLU A 73 10.96 -1.33 -3.62
CA GLU A 73 12.28 -1.02 -3.07
C GLU A 73 12.22 0.11 -2.06
N VAL A 74 11.22 0.94 -2.14
CA VAL A 74 11.12 2.10 -1.25
C VAL A 74 10.93 1.67 0.20
N ILE A 75 10.44 0.47 0.44
CA ILE A 75 10.21 -0.01 1.80
C ILE A 75 11.07 -1.23 2.16
N LEU A 76 11.93 -1.64 1.27
CA LEU A 76 12.85 -2.75 1.57
C LEU A 76 14.11 -2.26 2.35
#